data_ab73e8d0c14e883d19dde44c0f04edb9
#
_entry.id   ab73e8d0c14e883d19dde44c0f04edb9
#
_cell.length_a   1.000
_cell.length_b   1.000
_cell.length_c   1.000
_cell.angle_alpha   90.00
_cell.angle_beta   90.00
_cell.angle_gamma   90.00
#
_symmetry.space_group_name_H-M   'P 1'
#
loop_
_entity.id
_entity.type
_entity.pdbx_description
1 polymer ?
#
loop_
_entity_poly.entity_id
_entity_poly.type
_entity_poly.pdbx_seq_one_letter_code
_entity_poly.pdbx_strand_id
1 'polypeptide(L)'
;DVERSRGLGDVYKRQMQVEVLGTTFNISAYPQEEYQTTLVNGSVKVNTETGESCILKPSQQATISLGNSSIQIRMVDAGFYTSWIKGKIHFKDQRLEDIMKILSRWYNMEVIFANEKIKDLRFGCNVDRYSEITPFVRLLEETQKVQVKVNNKTITFYN
;
A
#
# COMPACT_ATOMS: atom_id res chain seq x y z
N ASP A 1 1.09 9.67 5.73
CA ASP A 1 0.02 10.69 5.72
C ASP A 1 -0.91 10.42 4.56
N VAL A 2 -2.17 10.22 4.87
CA VAL A 2 -3.20 10.03 3.88
C VAL A 2 -4.17 11.19 4.00
N GLU A 3 -4.19 12.04 2.99
CA GLU A 3 -5.15 13.13 2.89
C GLU A 3 -6.40 12.71 2.14
N ARG A 4 -7.55 12.97 2.75
CA ARG A 4 -8.86 12.97 2.09
C ARG A 4 -9.15 14.38 1.62
N SER A 5 -9.29 14.59 0.32
CA SER A 5 -9.92 15.78 -0.21
C SER A 5 -11.33 15.46 -0.70
N ARG A 6 -12.34 16.16 -0.14
CA ARG A 6 -13.69 16.28 -0.72
C ARG A 6 -13.83 17.72 -1.20
N GLY A 7 -13.70 17.92 -2.49
CA GLY A 7 -13.85 19.25 -3.10
C GLY A 7 -12.79 19.50 -4.17
N LEU A 8 -12.78 20.71 -4.74
CA LEU A 8 -11.67 21.23 -5.55
C LEU A 8 -10.45 21.37 -4.63
N GLY A 9 -9.38 20.63 -4.92
CA GLY A 9 -8.18 20.70 -4.10
C GLY A 9 -6.98 20.12 -4.82
N ASP A 10 -5.81 20.63 -4.48
CA ASP A 10 -4.52 20.15 -4.94
C ASP A 10 -3.78 19.52 -3.77
N VAL A 11 -3.25 18.32 -3.99
CA VAL A 11 -2.36 17.65 -3.03
C VAL A 11 -0.95 17.65 -3.60
N TYR A 12 -0.04 18.28 -2.88
CA TYR A 12 1.39 18.33 -3.25
C TYR A 12 2.18 17.37 -2.37
N LYS A 13 2.88 16.42 -2.97
CA LYS A 13 3.84 15.54 -2.29
C LYS A 13 5.13 15.47 -3.08
N ARG A 14 6.13 16.22 -2.64
CA ARG A 14 7.52 16.29 -3.15
C ARG A 14 7.71 16.23 -4.66
N GLN A 15 7.31 15.18 -5.36
CA GLN A 15 7.50 14.99 -6.81
C GLN A 15 6.20 14.82 -7.58
N MET A 16 5.06 15.00 -6.94
CA MET A 16 3.75 14.73 -7.51
C MET A 16 2.75 15.78 -7.05
N GLN A 17 2.03 16.34 -8.01
CA GLN A 17 0.82 17.13 -7.79
C GLN A 17 -0.40 16.37 -8.25
N VAL A 18 -1.43 16.34 -7.42
CA VAL A 18 -2.71 15.68 -7.73
C VAL A 18 -3.83 16.70 -7.69
N GLU A 19 -4.44 16.94 -8.84
CA GLU A 19 -5.60 17.82 -8.99
C GLU A 19 -6.89 17.01 -9.02
N VAL A 20 -7.87 17.37 -8.21
CA VAL A 20 -9.09 16.60 -8.04
C VAL A 20 -10.35 17.46 -8.12
N LEU A 21 -11.42 16.86 -8.64
CA LEU A 21 -12.74 17.46 -8.72
C LEU A 21 -13.78 16.46 -8.23
N GLY A 22 -14.22 16.57 -6.97
CA GLY A 22 -15.29 15.73 -6.40
C GLY A 22 -14.99 14.23 -6.44
N THR A 23 -13.77 13.81 -6.07
CA THR A 23 -13.24 12.46 -6.29
C THR A 23 -13.01 11.68 -4.99
N THR A 24 -13.05 10.35 -5.10
CA THR A 24 -12.56 9.44 -4.06
C THR A 24 -11.30 8.76 -4.59
N PHE A 25 -10.17 8.96 -3.92
CA PHE A 25 -8.89 8.44 -4.32
C PHE A 25 -8.01 8.14 -3.11
N ASN A 26 -6.93 7.38 -3.34
CA ASN A 26 -5.90 7.09 -2.35
C ASN A 26 -4.53 7.55 -2.87
N ILE A 27 -3.74 8.19 -2.01
CA ILE A 27 -2.34 8.51 -2.27
C ILE A 27 -1.48 7.72 -1.28
N SER A 28 -0.46 7.03 -1.81
CA SER A 28 0.62 6.43 -1.05
C SER A 28 1.92 7.15 -1.42
N ALA A 29 2.50 7.90 -0.47
CA ALA A 29 3.71 8.69 -0.66
C ALA A 29 4.62 8.55 0.57
N TYR A 30 5.17 7.36 0.77
CA TYR A 30 6.08 7.08 1.87
C TYR A 30 7.54 7.31 1.46
N PRO A 31 8.40 7.72 2.40
CA PRO A 31 9.83 7.86 2.11
C PRO A 31 10.42 6.55 1.59
N GLN A 32 11.25 6.64 0.55
CA GLN A 32 11.93 5.50 -0.11
C GLN A 32 11.00 4.50 -0.81
N GLU A 33 9.74 4.83 -1.00
CA GLU A 33 8.79 4.06 -1.80
C GLU A 33 8.33 4.84 -3.03
N GLU A 34 7.82 4.13 -4.03
CA GLU A 34 7.19 4.75 -5.19
C GLU A 34 5.95 5.55 -4.77
N TYR A 35 5.73 6.67 -5.42
CA TYR A 35 4.50 7.43 -5.22
C TYR A 35 3.38 6.80 -6.03
N GLN A 36 2.24 6.55 -5.39
CA GLN A 36 1.10 5.89 -6.02
C GLN A 36 -0.17 6.69 -5.77
N THR A 37 -0.94 6.93 -6.83
CA THR A 37 -2.28 7.50 -6.75
C THR A 37 -3.28 6.54 -7.36
N THR A 38 -4.25 6.09 -6.59
CA THR A 38 -5.29 5.15 -7.03
C THR A 38 -6.64 5.84 -7.03
N LEU A 39 -7.33 5.83 -8.17
CA LEU A 39 -8.66 6.43 -8.30
C LEU A 39 -9.77 5.41 -8.06
N VAL A 40 -10.69 5.73 -7.17
CA VAL A 40 -11.90 4.93 -6.89
C VAL A 40 -13.09 5.45 -7.68
N ASN A 41 -13.34 6.75 -7.61
CA ASN A 41 -14.49 7.39 -8.26
C ASN A 41 -14.16 8.83 -8.65
N GLY A 42 -14.70 9.29 -9.78
CA GLY A 42 -14.48 10.63 -10.31
C GLY A 42 -13.36 10.68 -11.35
N SER A 43 -12.56 11.74 -11.34
CA SER A 43 -11.41 11.96 -12.21
C SER A 43 -10.28 12.62 -11.44
N VAL A 44 -9.06 12.15 -11.64
CA VAL A 44 -7.85 12.68 -11.01
C VAL A 44 -6.81 12.96 -12.08
N LYS A 45 -6.25 14.18 -12.07
CA LYS A 45 -5.10 14.52 -12.87
C LYS A 45 -3.86 14.44 -11.99
N VAL A 46 -2.88 13.67 -12.43
CA VAL A 46 -1.58 13.52 -11.78
C VAL A 46 -0.53 14.22 -12.65
N ASN A 47 0.24 15.12 -12.05
CA ASN A 47 1.33 15.84 -12.68
C ASN A 47 2.64 15.50 -11.97
N THR A 48 3.74 15.39 -12.72
CA THR A 48 5.10 15.32 -12.17
C THR A 48 5.78 16.68 -12.23
N GLU A 49 6.83 16.86 -11.44
CA GLU A 49 7.66 18.09 -11.50
C GLU A 49 8.32 18.29 -12.88
N THR A 50 8.55 17.21 -13.62
CA THR A 50 9.14 17.27 -14.97
C THR A 50 8.13 17.63 -16.06
N GLY A 51 6.85 17.86 -15.70
CA GLY A 51 5.78 18.25 -16.60
C GLY A 51 5.04 17.10 -17.29
N GLU A 52 5.36 15.84 -16.97
CA GLU A 52 4.53 14.71 -17.41
C GLU A 52 3.21 14.72 -16.66
N SER A 53 2.12 14.45 -17.34
CA SER A 53 0.80 14.42 -16.73
C SER A 53 -0.08 13.31 -17.28
N CYS A 54 -0.99 12.81 -16.44
CA CYS A 54 -2.02 11.87 -16.86
C CYS A 54 -3.35 12.13 -16.15
N ILE A 55 -4.43 11.65 -16.74
CA ILE A 55 -5.76 11.66 -16.12
C ILE A 55 -6.15 10.22 -15.85
N LEU A 56 -6.41 9.91 -14.57
CA LEU A 56 -6.86 8.60 -14.13
C LEU A 56 -8.37 8.45 -14.30
N LYS A 57 -8.77 7.25 -14.67
CA LYS A 57 -10.15 6.76 -14.61
C LYS A 57 -10.35 5.85 -13.39
N PRO A 58 -11.58 5.59 -12.94
CA PRO A 58 -11.85 4.65 -11.86
C PRO A 58 -11.15 3.30 -12.06
N SER A 59 -10.62 2.73 -10.98
CA SER A 59 -9.79 1.52 -10.95
C SER A 59 -8.42 1.64 -11.63
N GLN A 60 -7.95 2.84 -11.93
CA GLN A 60 -6.59 3.07 -12.38
C GLN A 60 -5.71 3.56 -11.23
N GLN A 61 -4.45 3.15 -11.28
CA GLN A 61 -3.39 3.62 -10.40
C GLN A 61 -2.24 4.18 -11.25
N ALA A 62 -1.83 5.41 -10.94
CA ALA A 62 -0.58 5.99 -11.42
C ALA A 62 0.52 5.67 -10.40
N THR A 63 1.68 5.23 -10.89
CA THR A 63 2.88 5.00 -10.09
C THR A 63 4.02 5.84 -10.66
N ILE A 64 4.72 6.56 -9.79
CA ILE A 64 5.93 7.33 -10.11
C ILE A 64 7.07 6.73 -9.32
N SER A 65 8.06 6.15 -10.01
CA SER A 65 9.22 5.52 -9.40
C SER A 65 10.21 6.57 -8.88
N LEU A 66 10.91 6.22 -7.80
CA LEU A 66 11.97 7.08 -7.25
C LEU A 66 13.10 7.26 -8.27
N GLY A 67 13.47 8.51 -8.51
CA GLY A 67 14.54 8.87 -9.46
C GLY A 67 14.15 8.82 -10.93
N ASN A 68 12.92 8.42 -11.25
CA ASN A 68 12.34 8.49 -12.59
C ASN A 68 11.00 9.20 -12.52
N SER A 69 10.84 10.31 -13.25
CA SER A 69 9.60 11.09 -13.25
C SER A 69 8.54 10.56 -14.21
N SER A 70 8.74 9.38 -14.81
CA SER A 70 7.75 8.76 -15.69
C SER A 70 6.56 8.21 -14.92
N ILE A 71 5.36 8.43 -15.46
CA ILE A 71 4.11 7.93 -14.90
C ILE A 71 3.77 6.58 -15.54
N GLN A 72 3.65 5.54 -14.73
CA GLN A 72 3.13 4.25 -15.15
C GLN A 72 1.67 4.11 -14.70
N ILE A 73 0.77 3.72 -15.62
CA ILE A 73 -0.64 3.52 -15.31
C ILE A 73 -0.97 2.03 -15.41
N ARG A 74 -1.64 1.51 -14.39
CA ARG A 74 -2.15 0.13 -14.38
C ARG A 74 -3.58 0.05 -13.86
N MET A 75 -4.31 -1.00 -14.27
CA MET A 75 -5.59 -1.34 -13.66
C MET A 75 -5.36 -2.06 -12.34
N VAL A 76 -6.12 -1.69 -11.31
CA VAL A 76 -6.03 -2.24 -9.96
C VAL A 76 -7.41 -2.44 -9.35
N ASP A 77 -7.50 -3.28 -8.32
CA ASP A 77 -8.66 -3.31 -7.44
C ASP A 77 -8.63 -2.08 -6.51
N ALA A 78 -9.34 -1.04 -6.88
CA ALA A 78 -9.40 0.20 -6.09
C ALA A 78 -9.98 -0.02 -4.69
N GLY A 79 -10.84 -1.03 -4.51
CA GLY A 79 -11.38 -1.43 -3.20
C GLY A 79 -10.28 -1.90 -2.24
N PHE A 80 -9.28 -2.61 -2.74
CA PHE A 80 -8.11 -3.01 -1.96
C PHE A 80 -7.37 -1.78 -1.39
N TYR A 81 -7.08 -0.79 -2.24
CA TYR A 81 -6.32 0.40 -1.86
C TYR A 81 -7.07 1.37 -0.94
N THR A 82 -8.39 1.20 -0.79
CA THR A 82 -9.20 2.02 0.12
C THR A 82 -9.70 1.26 1.35
N SER A 83 -9.56 -0.05 1.38
CA SER A 83 -10.03 -0.91 2.49
C SER A 83 -9.34 -0.57 3.82
N TRP A 84 -8.08 -0.11 3.78
CA TRP A 84 -7.34 0.35 4.96
C TRP A 84 -8.04 1.50 5.70
N ILE A 85 -8.86 2.32 5.02
CA ILE A 85 -9.68 3.39 5.63
C ILE A 85 -10.69 2.80 6.61
N LYS A 86 -11.22 1.61 6.31
CA LYS A 86 -12.15 0.87 7.16
C LYS A 86 -11.44 0.02 8.22
N GLY A 87 -10.11 0.04 8.24
CA GLY A 87 -9.30 -0.77 9.14
C GLY A 87 -9.30 -2.26 8.82
N LYS A 88 -9.83 -2.68 7.67
CA LYS A 88 -9.90 -4.09 7.26
C LYS A 88 -9.32 -4.26 5.87
N ILE A 89 -8.35 -5.16 5.72
CA ILE A 89 -7.77 -5.49 4.43
C ILE A 89 -7.96 -6.97 4.13
N HIS A 90 -8.36 -7.26 2.90
CA HIS A 90 -8.41 -8.60 2.36
C HIS A 90 -7.27 -8.75 1.35
N PHE A 91 -6.22 -9.48 1.75
CA PHE A 91 -5.12 -9.83 0.87
C PHE A 91 -5.50 -11.07 0.05
N LYS A 92 -5.29 -10.99 -1.27
CA LYS A 92 -5.48 -12.12 -2.19
C LYS A 92 -4.16 -12.41 -2.86
N ASP A 93 -3.54 -13.54 -2.55
CA ASP A 93 -2.27 -13.98 -3.17
C ASP A 93 -1.21 -12.87 -3.24
N GLN A 94 -0.99 -12.17 -2.13
CA GLN A 94 -0.02 -11.09 -2.02
C GLN A 94 1.32 -11.61 -1.49
N ARG A 95 2.42 -11.00 -1.94
CA ARG A 95 3.76 -11.25 -1.40
C ARG A 95 3.82 -10.86 0.07
N LEU A 96 4.51 -11.68 0.88
CA LEU A 96 4.66 -11.41 2.31
C LEU A 96 5.32 -10.05 2.58
N GLU A 97 6.30 -9.65 1.77
CA GLU A 97 6.91 -8.33 1.87
C GLU A 97 5.87 -7.20 1.72
N ASP A 98 4.97 -7.31 0.74
CA ASP A 98 3.96 -6.27 0.48
C ASP A 98 2.89 -6.24 1.57
N ILE A 99 2.50 -7.40 2.10
CA ILE A 99 1.63 -7.50 3.27
C ILE A 99 2.29 -6.81 4.46
N MET A 100 3.55 -7.12 4.73
CA MET A 100 4.27 -6.59 5.89
C MET A 100 4.59 -5.11 5.77
N LYS A 101 4.75 -4.54 4.57
CA LYS A 101 4.83 -3.08 4.39
C LYS A 101 3.61 -2.35 4.95
N ILE A 102 2.43 -2.95 4.84
CA ILE A 102 1.18 -2.38 5.38
C ILE A 102 1.07 -2.65 6.89
N LEU A 103 1.23 -3.91 7.29
CA LEU A 103 1.01 -4.33 8.68
C LEU A 103 2.05 -3.75 9.64
N SER A 104 3.31 -3.60 9.22
CA SER A 104 4.34 -2.95 10.03
C SER A 104 3.96 -1.52 10.44
N ARG A 105 3.32 -0.78 9.55
CA ARG A 105 2.80 0.57 9.84
C ARG A 105 1.59 0.52 10.77
N TRP A 106 0.68 -0.43 10.55
CA TRP A 106 -0.53 -0.56 11.36
C TRP A 106 -0.23 -0.90 12.82
N TYR A 107 0.73 -1.82 13.03
CA TYR A 107 1.10 -2.31 14.35
C TYR A 107 2.35 -1.63 14.92
N ASN A 108 2.94 -0.67 14.19
CA ASN A 108 4.19 0.01 14.56
C ASN A 108 5.31 -1.00 14.89
N MET A 109 5.57 -1.91 13.96
CA MET A 109 6.54 -3.00 14.09
C MET A 109 7.67 -2.89 13.08
N GLU A 110 8.87 -3.27 13.49
CA GLU A 110 10.00 -3.51 12.61
C GLU A 110 9.91 -4.93 12.03
N VAL A 111 10.24 -5.09 10.75
CA VAL A 111 10.13 -6.37 10.03
C VAL A 111 11.51 -6.84 9.60
N ILE A 112 11.85 -8.08 9.96
CA ILE A 112 13.11 -8.73 9.59
C ILE A 112 12.79 -10.02 8.83
N PHE A 113 13.39 -10.18 7.65
CA PHE A 113 13.36 -11.41 6.86
C PHE A 113 14.74 -12.06 6.91
N ALA A 114 14.83 -13.31 7.36
CA ALA A 114 16.09 -14.03 7.45
C ALA A 114 16.73 -14.29 6.07
N ASN A 115 15.93 -14.34 5.01
CA ASN A 115 16.40 -14.42 3.63
C ASN A 115 15.40 -13.83 2.64
N GLU A 116 15.87 -13.52 1.41
CA GLU A 116 15.06 -12.88 0.36
C GLU A 116 13.89 -13.75 -0.12
N LYS A 117 14.04 -15.08 -0.13
CA LYS A 117 12.99 -16.00 -0.62
C LYS A 117 11.70 -15.92 0.20
N ILE A 118 11.81 -15.63 1.49
CA ILE A 118 10.66 -15.48 2.38
C ILE A 118 9.78 -14.29 1.95
N LYS A 119 10.38 -13.22 1.45
CA LYS A 119 9.68 -12.03 0.98
C LYS A 119 8.70 -12.35 -0.15
N ASP A 120 9.06 -13.32 -1.00
CA ASP A 120 8.28 -13.71 -2.17
C ASP A 120 7.16 -14.72 -1.89
N LEU A 121 7.10 -15.27 -0.67
CA LEU A 121 6.01 -16.16 -0.27
C LEU A 121 4.67 -15.42 -0.38
N ARG A 122 3.66 -16.12 -0.91
CA ARG A 122 2.35 -15.52 -1.16
C ARG A 122 1.31 -16.05 -0.21
N PHE A 123 0.49 -15.13 0.29
CA PHE A 123 -0.57 -15.43 1.25
C PHE A 123 -1.87 -14.69 0.91
N GLY A 124 -2.98 -15.35 1.25
CA GLY A 124 -4.32 -14.75 1.27
C GLY A 124 -4.83 -14.71 2.71
N CYS A 125 -5.22 -13.55 3.20
CA CYS A 125 -5.73 -13.41 4.56
C CYS A 125 -6.59 -12.16 4.74
N ASN A 126 -7.40 -12.15 5.78
CA ASN A 126 -8.12 -10.97 6.25
C ASN A 126 -7.42 -10.43 7.50
N VAL A 127 -7.14 -9.14 7.52
CA VAL A 127 -6.52 -8.48 8.68
C VAL A 127 -7.38 -7.29 9.08
N ASP A 128 -7.64 -7.17 10.38
CA ASP A 128 -8.32 -6.04 10.99
C ASP A 128 -7.30 -5.25 11.81
N ARG A 129 -7.14 -3.96 11.49
CA ARG A 129 -6.23 -3.04 12.16
C ARG A 129 -6.44 -2.95 13.67
N TYR A 130 -7.68 -3.14 14.11
CA TYR A 130 -8.07 -2.99 15.52
C TYR A 130 -7.96 -4.29 16.31
N SER A 131 -7.59 -5.39 15.65
CA SER A 131 -7.27 -6.65 16.32
C SER A 131 -5.75 -6.79 16.55
N GLU A 132 -5.36 -7.76 17.37
CA GLU A 132 -3.96 -8.10 17.56
C GLU A 132 -3.36 -8.73 16.30
N ILE A 133 -2.03 -8.67 16.14
CA ILE A 133 -1.31 -9.32 15.03
C ILE A 133 -1.26 -10.85 15.18
N THR A 134 -1.50 -11.36 16.38
CA THR A 134 -1.40 -12.81 16.71
C THR A 134 -2.18 -13.74 15.77
N PRO A 135 -3.44 -13.44 15.37
CA PRO A 135 -4.16 -14.28 14.42
C PRO A 135 -3.48 -14.39 13.06
N PHE A 136 -2.90 -13.29 12.58
CA PHE A 136 -2.12 -13.27 11.34
C PHE A 136 -0.86 -14.12 11.44
N VAL A 137 -0.11 -14.01 12.54
CA VAL A 137 1.08 -14.84 12.80
C VAL A 137 0.74 -16.32 12.79
N ARG A 138 -0.30 -16.74 13.53
CA ARG A 138 -0.76 -18.15 13.55
C ARG A 138 -1.11 -18.66 12.16
N LEU A 139 -1.85 -17.87 11.38
CA LEU A 139 -2.21 -18.24 10.02
C LEU A 139 -0.96 -18.51 9.15
N LEU A 140 0.08 -17.70 9.27
CA LEU A 140 1.32 -17.91 8.54
C LEU A 140 2.02 -19.21 8.97
N GLU A 141 2.13 -19.46 10.27
CA GLU A 141 2.76 -20.67 10.82
C GLU A 141 2.00 -21.96 10.46
N GLU A 142 0.67 -21.92 10.45
CA GLU A 142 -0.19 -23.03 10.03
C GLU A 142 0.07 -23.48 8.58
N THR A 143 0.55 -22.56 7.71
CA THR A 143 0.92 -22.92 6.35
C THR A 143 2.20 -23.76 6.26
N GLN A 144 3.00 -23.83 7.32
CA GLN A 144 4.32 -24.48 7.40
C GLN A 144 5.34 -23.97 6.35
N LYS A 145 5.07 -22.83 5.72
CA LYS A 145 5.96 -22.20 4.74
C LYS A 145 6.96 -21.25 5.38
N VAL A 146 6.66 -20.75 6.57
CA VAL A 146 7.44 -19.77 7.30
C VAL A 146 7.21 -19.90 8.79
N GLN A 147 8.25 -19.67 9.57
CA GLN A 147 8.18 -19.53 11.03
C GLN A 147 8.25 -18.05 11.38
N VAL A 148 7.59 -17.67 12.47
CA VAL A 148 7.48 -16.27 12.87
C VAL A 148 7.86 -16.11 14.34
N LYS A 149 8.73 -15.17 14.63
CA LYS A 149 9.06 -14.76 16.00
C LYS A 149 8.67 -13.30 16.21
N VAL A 150 7.80 -13.06 17.17
CA VAL A 150 7.42 -11.71 17.59
C VAL A 150 8.10 -11.40 18.90
N ASN A 151 8.85 -10.31 18.94
CA ASN A 151 9.53 -9.83 20.14
C ASN A 151 9.33 -8.31 20.26
N ASN A 152 8.51 -7.88 21.23
CA ASN A 152 8.12 -6.49 21.40
C ASN A 152 7.58 -5.87 20.10
N LYS A 153 8.37 -4.98 19.50
CA LYS A 153 8.05 -4.25 18.26
C LYS A 153 8.73 -4.84 17.03
N THR A 154 9.34 -6.00 17.13
CA THR A 154 10.04 -6.64 15.99
C THR A 154 9.35 -7.96 15.65
N ILE A 155 9.07 -8.16 14.36
CA ILE A 155 8.60 -9.42 13.80
C ILE A 155 9.66 -9.98 12.87
N THR A 156 10.09 -11.21 13.11
CA THR A 156 11.14 -11.90 12.34
C THR A 156 10.57 -13.12 11.65
N PHE A 157 10.80 -13.22 10.35
CA PHE A 157 10.40 -14.35 9.50
C PHE A 157 11.62 -15.20 9.14
N TYR A 158 11.51 -16.52 9.34
CA TYR A 158 12.57 -17.50 9.06
C TYR A 158 11.98 -18.84 8.62
N ASN A 159 12.81 -19.74 8.07
CA ASN A 159 12.43 -21.12 7.68
C ASN A 159 13.19 -22.11 8.56
#